data_eb281268c729532a28b78fffeff7565c
#
_entry.id   eb281268c729532a28b78fffeff7565c
#
_cell.length_a   1.000
_cell.length_b   1.000
_cell.length_c   1.000
_cell.angle_alpha   90.00
_cell.angle_beta   90.00
_cell.angle_gamma   90.00
#
_symmetry.space_group_name_H-M   'P 1'
#
loop_
_entity.id
_entity.type
_entity.pdbx_description
1 polymer ?
#
loop_
_entity_poly.entity_id
_entity_poly.type
_entity_poly.pdbx_seq_one_letter_code
_entity_poly.pdbx_strand_id
1 'polypeptide(L)'
;MDLLYGSRVVGVGIGGTTRVAQFRGSKVFIKQMPLTAEQNLAPTATRSWLDLPVTSHYGLVSPSHGVGRELAAHQLTSAWVWEREADFFPLLLDWRIADVTCDVDFSEFDVAEVRQRWGRYWPKIRREIDSLRASRSSLLLVLEYVPETLASWLRSSVASRRAGTIFSDAVAQILEATTWMKSRHFQHFDLHPGNILVRDGTLLFSDFGLALHSSFVLSSAEENAMSAHGDFDRDTALMHLFHWLLYEMGFESREQRLKLLRSFANGSRQIVPDPVREALGDSAGLLMDHAHTVVAMTDMYDALVVDVTATDYGRTTRATRW
;
A
#
# COMPACT_ATOMS: atom_id res chain seq x y z
N MET A 1 0.13 28.81 -1.14
CA MET A 1 -1.19 28.90 -1.79
C MET A 1 -1.11 28.74 -3.31
N ASP A 2 -0.06 29.23 -3.94
CA ASP A 2 0.09 29.18 -5.43
C ASP A 2 0.17 27.78 -6.03
N LEU A 3 0.66 26.78 -5.28
CA LEU A 3 0.79 25.41 -5.77
C LEU A 3 -0.54 24.68 -6.02
N LEU A 4 -1.58 25.01 -5.25
CA LEU A 4 -2.92 24.46 -5.48
C LEU A 4 -3.65 25.19 -6.61
N TYR A 5 -3.32 26.47 -6.81
CA TYR A 5 -3.84 27.27 -7.91
C TYR A 5 -3.18 26.84 -9.23
N GLY A 6 -3.96 26.34 -10.16
CA GLY A 6 -3.44 25.80 -11.43
C GLY A 6 -3.00 24.32 -11.38
N SER A 7 -3.10 23.66 -10.22
CA SER A 7 -2.92 22.21 -10.15
C SER A 7 -4.16 21.47 -10.72
N ARG A 8 -3.93 20.30 -11.33
CA ARG A 8 -5.00 19.42 -11.82
C ARG A 8 -5.24 18.30 -10.82
N VAL A 9 -6.47 18.15 -10.34
CA VAL A 9 -6.89 16.97 -9.54
C VAL A 9 -6.76 15.72 -10.40
N VAL A 10 -6.14 14.68 -9.83
CA VAL A 10 -5.95 13.37 -10.47
C VAL A 10 -6.63 12.24 -9.70
N GLY A 11 -6.98 12.46 -8.43
CA GLY A 11 -7.73 11.51 -7.63
C GLY A 11 -8.26 12.14 -6.35
N VAL A 12 -9.35 11.56 -5.83
CA VAL A 12 -9.90 11.81 -4.51
C VAL A 12 -10.16 10.45 -3.87
N GLY A 13 -9.68 10.24 -2.66
CA GLY A 13 -9.84 8.99 -1.93
C GLY A 13 -9.91 9.21 -0.42
N ILE A 14 -9.86 8.13 0.35
CA ILE A 14 -9.91 8.16 1.83
C ILE A 14 -8.78 9.03 2.41
N GLY A 15 -7.59 8.98 1.81
CA GLY A 15 -6.41 9.72 2.26
C GLY A 15 -6.41 11.21 1.87
N GLY A 16 -7.41 11.70 1.13
CA GLY A 16 -7.50 13.08 0.65
C GLY A 16 -7.51 13.24 -0.87
N THR A 17 -7.05 14.38 -1.34
CA THR A 17 -7.01 14.75 -2.76
C THR A 17 -5.59 14.68 -3.30
N THR A 18 -5.42 14.05 -4.45
CA THR A 18 -4.15 14.02 -5.17
C THR A 18 -4.18 14.91 -6.41
N ARG A 19 -3.07 15.58 -6.69
CA ARG A 19 -2.97 16.58 -7.75
C ARG A 19 -1.63 16.48 -8.47
N VAL A 20 -1.61 17.00 -9.69
CA VAL A 20 -0.37 17.23 -10.45
C VAL A 20 -0.25 18.74 -10.69
N ALA A 21 0.93 19.29 -10.43
CA ALA A 21 1.24 20.71 -10.57
C ALA A 21 2.60 20.94 -11.22
N GLN A 22 2.90 22.22 -11.53
CA GLN A 22 4.26 22.65 -11.88
C GLN A 22 4.90 23.33 -10.66
N PHE A 23 6.10 22.89 -10.31
CA PHE A 23 6.87 23.47 -9.22
C PHE A 23 8.31 23.65 -9.65
N ARG A 24 8.80 24.89 -9.64
CA ARG A 24 10.18 25.24 -10.06
C ARG A 24 10.56 24.68 -11.45
N GLY A 25 9.60 24.67 -12.38
CA GLY A 25 9.82 24.22 -13.76
C GLY A 25 9.66 22.70 -13.98
N SER A 26 9.41 21.92 -12.92
CA SER A 26 9.22 20.48 -13.00
C SER A 26 7.79 20.09 -12.61
N LYS A 27 7.31 18.97 -13.16
CA LYS A 27 6.05 18.37 -12.68
C LYS A 27 6.27 17.78 -11.28
N VAL A 28 5.29 17.99 -10.41
CA VAL A 28 5.25 17.42 -9.07
C VAL A 28 3.90 16.76 -8.80
N PHE A 29 3.90 15.78 -7.92
CA PHE A 29 2.70 15.18 -7.36
C PHE A 29 2.42 15.82 -6.01
N ILE A 30 1.17 16.21 -5.76
CA ILE A 30 0.75 16.81 -4.50
C ILE A 30 -0.28 15.88 -3.88
N LYS A 31 -0.03 15.41 -2.66
CA LYS A 31 -1.02 14.76 -1.81
C LYS A 31 -1.50 15.76 -0.76
N GLN A 32 -2.78 16.10 -0.82
CA GLN A 32 -3.43 17.01 0.11
C GLN A 32 -4.26 16.17 1.08
N MET A 33 -3.93 16.19 2.35
CA MET A 33 -4.55 15.38 3.40
C MET A 33 -5.24 16.27 4.43
N PRO A 34 -6.51 16.02 4.80
CA PRO A 34 -7.22 16.81 5.80
C PRO A 34 -6.60 16.62 7.18
N LEU A 35 -6.56 17.68 7.98
CA LEU A 35 -6.13 17.68 9.37
C LEU A 35 -7.34 17.76 10.29
N THR A 36 -7.52 16.79 11.17
CA THR A 36 -8.50 16.95 12.27
C THR A 36 -8.05 18.07 13.22
N ALA A 37 -8.94 18.55 14.08
CA ALA A 37 -8.61 19.58 15.05
C ALA A 37 -7.44 19.17 15.96
N GLU A 38 -7.41 17.89 16.37
CA GLU A 38 -6.32 17.31 17.20
C GLU A 38 -5.01 17.21 16.43
N GLN A 39 -5.05 16.73 15.19
CA GLN A 39 -3.87 16.65 14.33
C GLN A 39 -3.32 18.06 13.99
N ASN A 40 -4.18 19.06 13.86
CA ASN A 40 -3.74 20.43 13.60
C ASN A 40 -2.96 21.05 14.76
N LEU A 41 -3.17 20.59 15.99
CA LEU A 41 -2.37 20.99 17.17
C LEU A 41 -0.96 20.40 17.16
N ALA A 42 -0.75 19.25 16.53
CA ALA A 42 0.54 18.57 16.46
C ALA A 42 0.66 17.81 15.11
N PRO A 43 0.74 18.53 13.98
CA PRO A 43 0.61 17.94 12.64
C PRO A 43 1.79 17.06 12.22
N THR A 44 2.90 17.11 12.93
CA THR A 44 4.08 16.25 12.72
C THR A 44 4.16 15.09 13.73
N ALA A 45 3.15 14.95 14.60
CA ALA A 45 3.15 13.89 15.60
C ALA A 45 2.98 12.50 14.93
N THR A 46 3.85 11.57 15.29
CA THR A 46 3.86 10.20 14.74
C THR A 46 3.04 9.20 15.56
N ARG A 47 2.37 9.66 16.63
CA ARG A 47 1.44 8.80 17.40
C ARG A 47 0.19 8.47 16.57
N SER A 48 -0.37 7.29 16.76
CA SER A 48 -1.73 7.01 16.28
C SER A 48 -2.75 7.82 17.08
N TRP A 49 -3.71 8.42 16.40
CA TRP A 49 -4.84 9.11 17.02
C TRP A 49 -6.02 8.15 17.25
N LEU A 50 -5.93 6.95 16.64
CA LEU A 50 -6.95 5.92 16.72
C LEU A 50 -6.41 4.72 17.51
N ASP A 51 -7.13 4.32 18.52
CA ASP A 51 -6.88 3.06 19.23
C ASP A 51 -7.63 1.93 18.48
N LEU A 52 -7.06 1.51 17.35
CA LEU A 52 -7.55 0.44 16.48
C LEU A 52 -6.64 -0.80 16.61
N PRO A 53 -7.14 -1.99 16.24
CA PRO A 53 -6.29 -3.18 16.18
C PRO A 53 -5.21 -3.02 15.11
N VAL A 54 -4.11 -3.74 15.23
CA VAL A 54 -2.98 -3.68 14.28
C VAL A 54 -3.40 -4.01 12.85
N THR A 55 -4.43 -4.82 12.68
CA THR A 55 -5.02 -5.16 11.38
C THR A 55 -5.58 -3.94 10.63
N SER A 56 -5.74 -2.79 11.31
CA SER A 56 -6.08 -1.52 10.66
C SER A 56 -4.97 -0.99 9.74
N HIS A 57 -3.75 -1.48 9.90
CA HIS A 57 -2.63 -1.18 8.98
C HIS A 57 -2.65 -2.04 7.69
N TYR A 58 -3.51 -3.05 7.58
CA TYR A 58 -3.46 -4.00 6.46
C TYR A 58 -4.27 -3.56 5.22
N GLY A 59 -4.59 -2.29 5.06
CA GLY A 59 -5.29 -1.80 3.86
C GLY A 59 -6.75 -2.26 3.74
N LEU A 60 -7.43 -2.53 4.86
CA LEU A 60 -8.80 -3.09 4.90
C LEU A 60 -9.91 -2.03 4.95
N VAL A 61 -9.78 -0.94 4.19
CA VAL A 61 -10.66 0.24 4.30
C VAL A 61 -10.60 0.78 5.73
N SER A 62 -9.46 1.31 6.11
CA SER A 62 -9.24 1.97 7.39
C SER A 62 -8.93 3.45 7.19
N PRO A 63 -9.31 4.32 8.14
CA PRO A 63 -8.85 5.69 8.11
C PRO A 63 -7.34 5.74 8.34
N SER A 64 -6.70 6.79 7.85
CA SER A 64 -5.27 7.04 8.08
C SER A 64 -4.95 7.08 9.59
N HIS A 65 -3.78 6.58 9.96
CA HIS A 65 -3.27 6.65 11.33
C HIS A 65 -2.68 8.02 11.70
N GLY A 66 -2.90 9.00 10.86
CA GLY A 66 -2.51 10.40 11.05
C GLY A 66 -1.48 10.88 10.04
N VAL A 67 -1.71 12.10 9.56
CA VAL A 67 -0.88 12.74 8.52
C VAL A 67 0.59 12.92 8.94
N GLY A 68 0.87 13.05 10.26
CA GLY A 68 2.23 13.18 10.76
C GLY A 68 3.08 11.92 10.57
N ARG A 69 2.47 10.73 10.58
CA ARG A 69 3.18 9.47 10.27
C ARG A 69 3.57 9.41 8.81
N GLU A 70 2.65 9.75 7.92
CA GLU A 70 2.92 9.75 6.49
C GLU A 70 3.99 10.79 6.13
N LEU A 71 3.92 12.00 6.71
CA LEU A 71 4.97 13.00 6.56
C LEU A 71 6.33 12.48 7.06
N ALA A 72 6.39 11.91 8.27
CA ALA A 72 7.61 11.39 8.84
C ALA A 72 8.20 10.23 8.00
N ALA A 73 7.35 9.36 7.47
CA ALA A 73 7.78 8.29 6.56
C ALA A 73 8.39 8.86 5.28
N HIS A 74 7.76 9.85 4.65
CA HIS A 74 8.32 10.52 3.47
C HIS A 74 9.63 11.27 3.76
N GLN A 75 9.76 11.90 4.94
CA GLN A 75 11.02 12.53 5.35
C GLN A 75 12.13 11.51 5.52
N LEU A 76 11.82 10.38 6.16
CA LEU A 76 12.76 9.29 6.40
C LEU A 76 13.22 8.64 5.09
N THR A 77 12.29 8.24 4.23
CA THR A 77 12.60 7.61 2.95
C THR A 77 13.38 8.54 2.01
N SER A 78 13.04 9.83 2.01
CA SER A 78 13.80 10.83 1.24
C SER A 78 15.21 11.04 1.77
N ALA A 79 15.41 10.98 3.09
CA ALA A 79 16.75 11.03 3.67
C ALA A 79 17.61 9.86 3.18
N TRP A 80 17.08 8.64 3.19
CA TRP A 80 17.80 7.46 2.67
C TRP A 80 18.17 7.58 1.19
N VAL A 81 17.28 8.19 0.38
CA VAL A 81 17.61 8.45 -1.04
C VAL A 81 18.72 9.50 -1.17
N TRP A 82 18.67 10.60 -0.41
CA TRP A 82 19.70 11.63 -0.41
C TRP A 82 21.06 11.12 0.08
N GLU A 83 21.07 10.25 1.06
CA GLU A 83 22.24 9.59 1.62
C GLU A 83 22.75 8.43 0.74
N ARG A 84 22.03 8.10 -0.34
CA ARG A 84 22.32 6.99 -1.25
C ARG A 84 22.29 5.62 -0.57
N GLU A 85 21.48 5.47 0.46
CA GLU A 85 21.25 4.20 1.13
C GLU A 85 20.17 3.37 0.42
N ALA A 86 19.26 4.03 -0.30
CA ALA A 86 18.21 3.44 -1.12
C ALA A 86 17.92 4.33 -2.34
N ASP A 87 17.41 3.74 -3.42
CA ASP A 87 17.00 4.46 -4.65
C ASP A 87 15.56 4.15 -5.08
N PHE A 88 14.84 3.40 -4.25
CA PHE A 88 13.52 2.87 -4.53
C PHE A 88 12.39 3.60 -3.76
N PHE A 89 12.56 4.87 -3.47
CA PHE A 89 11.52 5.73 -2.91
C PHE A 89 11.39 7.03 -3.71
N PRO A 90 10.17 7.57 -3.90
CA PRO A 90 10.00 8.91 -4.45
C PRO A 90 10.41 9.96 -3.43
N LEU A 91 10.98 11.06 -3.92
CA LEU A 91 11.45 12.15 -3.05
C LEU A 91 10.30 13.02 -2.55
N LEU A 92 10.36 13.38 -1.27
CA LEU A 92 9.62 14.50 -0.71
C LEU A 92 10.40 15.79 -1.02
N LEU A 93 9.81 16.67 -1.82
CA LEU A 93 10.43 17.92 -2.29
C LEU A 93 10.11 19.09 -1.37
N ASP A 94 8.90 19.13 -0.82
CA ASP A 94 8.42 20.14 0.12
C ASP A 94 7.18 19.62 0.86
N TRP A 95 6.84 20.24 1.98
CA TRP A 95 5.57 20.00 2.67
C TRP A 95 5.09 21.27 3.36
N ARG A 96 3.77 21.40 3.52
CA ARG A 96 3.16 22.62 4.12
C ARG A 96 1.84 22.27 4.80
N ILE A 97 1.51 23.05 5.82
CA ILE A 97 0.17 23.15 6.36
C ILE A 97 -0.50 24.36 5.72
N ALA A 98 -1.73 24.20 5.30
CA ALA A 98 -2.51 25.25 4.70
C ALA A 98 -3.94 25.26 5.26
N ASP A 99 -4.48 26.47 5.50
CA ASP A 99 -5.86 26.67 5.93
C ASP A 99 -6.80 26.58 4.72
N VAL A 100 -6.85 25.39 4.14
CA VAL A 100 -7.71 25.03 3.01
C VAL A 100 -8.34 23.66 3.26
N THR A 101 -9.60 23.55 2.89
CA THR A 101 -10.31 22.28 2.93
C THR A 101 -9.79 21.32 1.86
N CYS A 102 -9.93 20.02 2.12
CA CYS A 102 -9.57 18.95 1.22
C CYS A 102 -10.82 18.12 0.90
N ASP A 103 -11.01 17.78 -0.37
CA ASP A 103 -12.01 16.81 -0.75
C ASP A 103 -11.52 15.42 -0.37
N VAL A 104 -12.42 14.62 0.24
CA VAL A 104 -12.16 13.26 0.69
C VAL A 104 -13.35 12.39 0.29
N ASP A 105 -13.08 11.25 -0.26
CA ASP A 105 -14.11 10.25 -0.58
C ASP A 105 -14.20 9.21 0.54
N PHE A 106 -15.31 9.24 1.25
CA PHE A 106 -15.62 8.28 2.32
C PHE A 106 -16.66 7.24 1.89
N SER A 107 -16.99 7.14 0.60
CA SER A 107 -18.04 6.24 0.10
C SER A 107 -17.81 4.77 0.46
N GLU A 108 -16.54 4.34 0.53
CA GLU A 108 -16.20 2.99 0.94
C GLU A 108 -16.64 2.65 2.38
N PHE A 109 -16.73 3.65 3.26
CA PHE A 109 -17.22 3.45 4.63
C PHE A 109 -18.75 3.41 4.74
N ASP A 110 -19.47 3.79 3.71
CA ASP A 110 -20.94 3.73 3.70
C ASP A 110 -21.47 2.32 3.40
N VAL A 111 -20.60 1.40 3.01
CA VAL A 111 -20.93 -0.01 2.75
C VAL A 111 -21.19 -0.74 4.08
N ALA A 112 -22.29 -1.47 4.15
CA ALA A 112 -22.73 -2.16 5.38
C ALA A 112 -21.70 -3.21 5.84
N GLU A 113 -21.08 -3.92 4.91
CA GLU A 113 -20.07 -4.94 5.14
C GLU A 113 -18.80 -4.34 5.79
N VAL A 114 -18.42 -3.11 5.44
CA VAL A 114 -17.30 -2.41 6.07
C VAL A 114 -17.63 -2.08 7.52
N ARG A 115 -18.85 -1.62 7.80
CA ARG A 115 -19.30 -1.36 9.18
C ARG A 115 -19.31 -2.64 10.02
N GLN A 116 -19.80 -3.73 9.46
CA GLN A 116 -19.82 -5.04 10.10
C GLN A 116 -18.39 -5.54 10.38
N ARG A 117 -17.49 -5.45 9.42
CA ARG A 117 -16.06 -5.80 9.55
C ARG A 117 -15.41 -5.15 10.76
N TRP A 118 -15.65 -3.84 10.94
CA TRP A 118 -15.07 -3.07 12.04
C TRP A 118 -15.77 -3.29 13.38
N GLY A 119 -17.01 -3.78 13.41
CA GLY A 119 -17.75 -4.17 14.61
C GLY A 119 -17.64 -3.15 15.74
N ARG A 120 -17.06 -3.57 16.88
CA ARG A 120 -16.89 -2.71 18.08
C ARG A 120 -16.01 -1.48 17.85
N TYR A 121 -15.17 -1.46 16.81
CA TYR A 121 -14.30 -0.33 16.48
C TYR A 121 -15.00 0.71 15.59
N TRP A 122 -16.14 0.36 14.97
CA TRP A 122 -16.87 1.25 14.09
C TRP A 122 -17.17 2.64 14.68
N PRO A 123 -17.57 2.80 15.98
CA PRO A 123 -17.80 4.12 16.57
C PRO A 123 -16.56 5.03 16.58
N LYS A 124 -15.36 4.45 16.67
CA LYS A 124 -14.08 5.20 16.60
C LYS A 124 -13.82 5.69 15.18
N ILE A 125 -13.98 4.80 14.21
CA ILE A 125 -13.81 5.11 12.77
C ILE A 125 -14.81 6.20 12.35
N ARG A 126 -16.05 6.08 12.72
CA ARG A 126 -17.07 7.07 12.39
C ARG A 126 -16.72 8.45 12.97
N ARG A 127 -16.27 8.54 14.20
CA ARG A 127 -15.83 9.80 14.79
C ARG A 127 -14.66 10.43 14.03
N GLU A 128 -13.70 9.61 13.59
CA GLU A 128 -12.59 10.09 12.79
C GLU A 128 -13.06 10.63 11.44
N ILE A 129 -13.93 9.89 10.75
CA ILE A 129 -14.54 10.34 9.49
C ILE A 129 -15.27 11.68 9.67
N ASP A 130 -16.06 11.81 10.74
CA ASP A 130 -16.77 13.04 11.03
C ASP A 130 -15.81 14.21 11.35
N SER A 131 -14.71 13.93 12.03
CA SER A 131 -13.64 14.90 12.30
C SER A 131 -12.91 15.34 11.03
N LEU A 132 -12.62 14.39 10.13
CA LEU A 132 -11.99 14.67 8.83
C LEU A 132 -12.93 15.50 7.92
N ARG A 133 -14.23 15.21 7.90
CA ARG A 133 -15.25 15.99 7.18
C ARG A 133 -15.36 17.43 7.70
N ALA A 134 -15.13 17.63 8.99
CA ALA A 134 -15.16 18.95 9.63
C ALA A 134 -13.85 19.73 9.48
N SER A 135 -12.82 19.12 8.92
CA SER A 135 -11.48 19.72 8.75
C SER A 135 -11.54 21.04 7.97
N ARG A 136 -10.73 22.00 8.40
CA ARG A 136 -10.58 23.33 7.75
C ARG A 136 -9.16 23.57 7.27
N SER A 137 -8.25 22.68 7.59
CA SER A 137 -6.85 22.75 7.19
C SER A 137 -6.38 21.42 6.61
N SER A 138 -5.32 21.48 5.82
CA SER A 138 -4.72 20.31 5.18
C SER A 138 -3.21 20.34 5.33
N LEU A 139 -2.60 19.15 5.41
CA LEU A 139 -1.18 18.97 5.15
C LEU A 139 -0.99 18.64 3.68
N LEU A 140 -0.07 19.34 3.03
CA LEU A 140 0.29 19.18 1.63
C LEU A 140 1.68 18.52 1.58
N LEU A 141 1.78 17.35 0.93
CA LEU A 141 3.06 16.77 0.53
C LEU A 141 3.31 17.09 -0.94
N VAL A 142 4.48 17.64 -1.25
CA VAL A 142 4.94 17.88 -2.61
C VAL A 142 5.98 16.83 -2.93
N LEU A 143 5.63 15.89 -3.76
CA LEU A 143 6.42 14.70 -4.07
C LEU A 143 6.96 14.75 -5.50
N GLU A 144 8.01 14.02 -5.75
CA GLU A 144 8.48 13.68 -7.07
C GLU A 144 7.34 13.10 -7.92
N TYR A 145 7.21 13.57 -9.16
CA TYR A 145 6.19 13.07 -10.08
C TYR A 145 6.71 11.86 -10.87
N VAL A 146 6.13 10.71 -10.61
CA VAL A 146 6.37 9.48 -11.38
C VAL A 146 5.04 9.06 -12.02
N PRO A 147 4.92 9.07 -13.36
CA PRO A 147 3.62 8.95 -14.03
C PRO A 147 3.07 7.53 -14.08
N GLU A 148 3.92 6.53 -13.97
CA GLU A 148 3.54 5.13 -14.16
C GLU A 148 3.51 4.37 -12.84
N THR A 149 2.49 3.51 -12.66
CA THR A 149 2.40 2.56 -11.55
C THR A 149 2.74 1.15 -12.03
N LEU A 150 3.14 0.27 -11.12
CA LEU A 150 3.33 -1.15 -11.43
C LEU A 150 2.05 -1.77 -12.02
N ALA A 151 0.87 -1.32 -11.56
CA ALA A 151 -0.41 -1.74 -12.10
C ALA A 151 -0.55 -1.43 -13.59
N SER A 152 -0.23 -0.19 -14.01
CA SER A 152 -0.28 0.21 -15.42
C SER A 152 0.82 -0.45 -16.25
N TRP A 153 2.00 -0.61 -15.67
CA TRP A 153 3.13 -1.26 -16.33
C TRP A 153 2.87 -2.75 -16.59
N LEU A 154 2.30 -3.49 -15.64
CA LEU A 154 1.89 -4.89 -15.82
C LEU A 154 0.85 -5.03 -16.93
N ARG A 155 -0.18 -4.18 -16.94
CA ARG A 155 -1.20 -4.18 -17.99
C ARG A 155 -0.59 -4.00 -19.38
N SER A 156 0.28 -3.02 -19.55
CA SER A 156 0.96 -2.76 -20.81
C SER A 156 1.92 -3.90 -21.19
N SER A 157 2.51 -4.59 -20.22
CA SER A 157 3.44 -5.69 -20.42
C SER A 157 2.75 -6.95 -20.96
N VAL A 158 1.59 -7.28 -20.42
CA VAL A 158 0.76 -8.41 -20.90
C VAL A 158 0.36 -8.16 -22.36
N ALA A 159 -0.10 -6.96 -22.68
CA ALA A 159 -0.48 -6.57 -24.04
C ALA A 159 0.71 -6.63 -25.04
N SER A 160 1.92 -6.34 -24.59
CA SER A 160 3.13 -6.31 -25.41
C SER A 160 3.98 -7.60 -25.40
N ARG A 161 3.48 -8.67 -24.74
CA ARG A 161 4.19 -9.96 -24.55
C ARG A 161 5.52 -9.84 -23.81
N ARG A 162 5.66 -8.85 -22.94
CA ARG A 162 6.85 -8.64 -22.09
C ARG A 162 6.61 -9.03 -20.63
N ALA A 163 5.47 -9.63 -20.35
CA ALA A 163 5.03 -9.91 -18.99
C ALA A 163 6.02 -10.76 -18.20
N GLY A 164 6.67 -11.75 -18.81
CA GLY A 164 7.61 -12.64 -18.12
C GLY A 164 8.81 -11.89 -17.54
N THR A 165 9.48 -11.07 -18.34
CA THR A 165 10.63 -10.27 -17.88
C THR A 165 10.21 -9.25 -16.83
N ILE A 166 9.14 -8.49 -17.08
CA ILE A 166 8.66 -7.46 -16.14
C ILE A 166 8.21 -8.09 -14.82
N PHE A 167 7.58 -9.26 -14.88
CA PHE A 167 7.16 -9.97 -13.68
C PHE A 167 8.35 -10.47 -12.84
N SER A 168 9.36 -11.07 -13.47
CA SER A 168 10.56 -11.53 -12.76
C SER A 168 11.33 -10.36 -12.14
N ASP A 169 11.48 -9.26 -12.88
CA ASP A 169 12.16 -8.06 -12.40
C ASP A 169 11.39 -7.43 -11.22
N ALA A 170 10.05 -7.37 -11.32
CA ALA A 170 9.21 -6.85 -10.23
C ALA A 170 9.31 -7.71 -8.97
N VAL A 171 9.26 -9.05 -9.10
CA VAL A 171 9.44 -9.96 -7.95
C VAL A 171 10.81 -9.74 -7.31
N ALA A 172 11.89 -9.68 -8.08
CA ALA A 172 13.24 -9.49 -7.56
C ALA A 172 13.37 -8.17 -6.79
N GLN A 173 12.91 -7.05 -7.37
CA GLN A 173 12.96 -5.74 -6.73
C GLN A 173 12.08 -5.66 -5.47
N ILE A 174 10.90 -6.27 -5.47
CA ILE A 174 10.04 -6.35 -4.28
C ILE A 174 10.74 -7.12 -3.14
N LEU A 175 11.36 -8.27 -3.45
CA LEU A 175 12.07 -9.06 -2.46
C LEU A 175 13.27 -8.30 -1.87
N GLU A 176 14.04 -7.62 -2.70
CA GLU A 176 15.16 -6.79 -2.28
C GLU A 176 14.73 -5.63 -1.40
N ALA A 177 13.79 -4.80 -1.88
CA ALA A 177 13.32 -3.62 -1.18
C ALA A 177 12.64 -3.96 0.16
N THR A 178 11.80 -5.00 0.21
CA THR A 178 11.13 -5.40 1.45
C THR A 178 12.10 -5.98 2.48
N THR A 179 13.14 -6.69 2.03
CA THR A 179 14.23 -7.15 2.89
C THR A 179 15.02 -5.97 3.47
N TRP A 180 15.30 -4.97 2.64
CA TRP A 180 15.98 -3.76 3.07
C TRP A 180 15.13 -2.94 4.05
N MET A 181 13.86 -2.68 3.74
CA MET A 181 12.93 -1.98 4.64
C MET A 181 12.84 -2.67 6.00
N LYS A 182 12.70 -3.99 6.02
CA LYS A 182 12.71 -4.79 7.24
C LYS A 182 14.01 -4.56 8.06
N SER A 183 15.17 -4.53 7.42
CA SER A 183 16.46 -4.30 8.08
C SER A 183 16.56 -2.90 8.71
N ARG A 184 15.78 -1.95 8.20
CA ARG A 184 15.68 -0.57 8.70
C ARG A 184 14.52 -0.37 9.68
N HIS A 185 13.86 -1.45 10.11
CA HIS A 185 12.67 -1.38 10.97
C HIS A 185 11.57 -0.48 10.41
N PHE A 186 11.41 -0.49 9.09
CA PHE A 186 10.35 0.18 8.36
C PHE A 186 9.40 -0.86 7.77
N GLN A 187 8.10 -0.70 7.98
CA GLN A 187 7.04 -1.51 7.39
C GLN A 187 6.05 -0.61 6.69
N HIS A 188 5.78 -0.91 5.45
CA HIS A 188 4.89 -0.13 4.59
C HIS A 188 3.41 -0.44 4.83
N PHE A 189 3.09 -1.71 5.01
CA PHE A 189 1.76 -2.27 5.25
C PHE A 189 0.74 -2.18 4.10
N ASP A 190 1.01 -1.44 3.03
CA ASP A 190 0.06 -1.22 1.92
C ASP A 190 0.73 -1.37 0.54
N LEU A 191 1.53 -2.43 0.37
CA LEU A 191 2.24 -2.72 -0.87
C LEU A 191 1.34 -3.45 -1.88
N HIS A 192 0.62 -2.68 -2.68
CA HIS A 192 -0.10 -3.19 -3.85
C HIS A 192 0.39 -2.48 -5.12
N PRO A 193 0.14 -3.03 -6.34
CA PRO A 193 0.68 -2.47 -7.59
C PRO A 193 0.28 -1.02 -7.88
N GLY A 194 -0.76 -0.48 -7.23
CA GLY A 194 -1.14 0.93 -7.34
C GLY A 194 -0.25 1.88 -6.55
N ASN A 195 0.36 1.41 -5.44
CA ASN A 195 1.26 2.16 -4.56
C ASN A 195 2.73 1.97 -4.92
N ILE A 196 3.03 1.17 -5.92
CA ILE A 196 4.37 0.97 -6.46
C ILE A 196 4.46 1.72 -7.78
N LEU A 197 5.31 2.73 -7.85
CA LEU A 197 5.56 3.52 -9.05
C LEU A 197 6.69 2.89 -9.86
N VAL A 198 6.76 3.22 -11.15
CA VAL A 198 7.82 2.72 -12.06
C VAL A 198 8.52 3.87 -12.75
N ARG A 199 9.84 3.93 -12.64
CA ARG A 199 10.71 4.88 -13.32
C ARG A 199 11.82 4.12 -14.02
N ASP A 200 11.81 4.11 -15.35
CA ASP A 200 12.83 3.45 -16.18
C ASP A 200 13.09 1.98 -15.79
N GLY A 201 12.03 1.26 -15.38
CA GLY A 201 12.10 -0.13 -14.95
C GLY A 201 12.44 -0.33 -13.46
N THR A 202 12.76 0.74 -12.73
CA THR A 202 12.98 0.73 -11.28
C THR A 202 11.67 0.94 -10.55
N LEU A 203 11.38 0.08 -9.57
CA LEU A 203 10.21 0.20 -8.70
C LEU A 203 10.48 1.22 -7.59
N LEU A 204 9.51 2.11 -7.35
CA LEU A 204 9.54 3.09 -6.27
C LEU A 204 8.31 2.89 -5.38
N PHE A 205 8.55 2.63 -4.10
CA PHE A 205 7.50 2.35 -3.12
C PHE A 205 6.97 3.67 -2.55
N SER A 206 5.66 3.89 -2.61
CA SER A 206 5.00 5.16 -2.29
C SER A 206 3.70 4.93 -1.52
N ASP A 207 3.11 6.02 -1.01
CA ASP A 207 1.90 6.03 -0.18
C ASP A 207 2.10 5.37 1.19
N PHE A 208 2.69 6.12 2.12
CA PHE A 208 3.03 5.65 3.47
C PHE A 208 1.93 5.89 4.51
N GLY A 209 0.67 6.06 4.10
CA GLY A 209 -0.44 6.36 5.02
C GLY A 209 -0.66 5.31 6.11
N LEU A 210 -0.21 4.07 5.89
CA LEU A 210 -0.30 2.95 6.85
C LEU A 210 1.06 2.53 7.42
N ALA A 211 2.16 3.19 7.03
CA ALA A 211 3.51 2.78 7.38
C ALA A 211 3.81 2.93 8.88
N LEU A 212 4.68 2.05 9.36
CA LEU A 212 5.29 2.09 10.69
C LEU A 212 6.81 2.12 10.59
N HIS A 213 7.43 2.84 11.53
CA HIS A 213 8.88 2.82 11.73
C HIS A 213 9.21 2.86 13.21
N SER A 214 10.32 2.25 13.61
CA SER A 214 10.74 2.17 15.01
C SER A 214 10.99 3.53 15.69
N SER A 215 11.21 4.60 14.92
CA SER A 215 11.34 5.97 15.47
C SER A 215 10.00 6.67 15.72
N PHE A 216 8.88 6.08 15.31
CA PHE A 216 7.56 6.66 15.54
C PHE A 216 7.11 6.41 17.00
N VAL A 217 6.17 7.21 17.45
CA VAL A 217 5.51 6.95 18.73
C VAL A 217 4.50 5.82 18.49
N LEU A 218 4.90 4.61 18.84
CA LEU A 218 4.12 3.38 18.64
C LEU A 218 3.37 3.00 19.91
N SER A 219 2.22 2.38 19.74
CA SER A 219 1.55 1.62 20.79
C SER A 219 2.24 0.26 20.99
N SER A 220 2.07 -0.39 22.15
CA SER A 220 2.63 -1.73 22.37
C SER A 220 2.12 -2.77 21.37
N ALA A 221 0.91 -2.61 20.82
CA ALA A 221 0.40 -3.48 19.77
C ALA A 221 1.16 -3.28 18.45
N GLU A 222 1.50 -2.05 18.09
CA GLU A 222 2.29 -1.72 16.90
C GLU A 222 3.76 -2.17 17.05
N GLU A 223 4.39 -1.99 18.24
CA GLU A 223 5.73 -2.50 18.53
C GLU A 223 5.79 -4.04 18.38
N ASN A 224 4.80 -4.74 18.93
CA ASN A 224 4.69 -6.19 18.77
C ASN A 224 4.50 -6.60 17.32
N ALA A 225 3.70 -5.85 16.56
CA ALA A 225 3.51 -6.08 15.13
C ALA A 225 4.80 -5.88 14.33
N MET A 226 5.54 -4.81 14.58
CA MET A 226 6.85 -4.57 13.96
C MET A 226 7.79 -5.76 14.12
N SER A 227 7.78 -6.41 15.30
CA SER A 227 8.57 -7.60 15.57
C SER A 227 8.02 -8.86 14.89
N ALA A 228 6.69 -9.07 14.91
CA ALA A 228 6.04 -10.30 14.45
C ALA A 228 5.76 -10.33 12.95
N HIS A 229 5.66 -9.17 12.30
CA HIS A 229 5.21 -9.02 10.91
C HIS A 229 6.35 -8.66 9.94
N GLY A 230 7.59 -9.03 10.27
CA GLY A 230 8.75 -8.62 9.49
C GLY A 230 8.76 -9.01 8.00
N ASP A 231 7.96 -10.00 7.60
CA ASP A 231 7.82 -10.41 6.20
C ASP A 231 6.46 -10.01 5.58
N PHE A 232 5.63 -9.24 6.32
CA PHE A 232 4.28 -8.86 5.88
C PHE A 232 4.30 -8.11 4.55
N ASP A 233 5.18 -7.13 4.41
CA ASP A 233 5.27 -6.29 3.19
C ASP A 233 5.61 -7.14 1.96
N ARG A 234 6.57 -8.07 2.09
CA ARG A 234 6.92 -9.01 1.04
C ARG A 234 5.73 -9.86 0.64
N ASP A 235 5.09 -10.50 1.61
CA ASP A 235 4.03 -11.47 1.38
C ASP A 235 2.78 -10.80 0.82
N THR A 236 2.46 -9.59 1.30
CA THR A 236 1.34 -8.77 0.78
C THR A 236 1.61 -8.29 -0.63
N ALA A 237 2.82 -7.79 -0.91
CA ALA A 237 3.19 -7.33 -2.24
C ALA A 237 3.13 -8.46 -3.27
N LEU A 238 3.64 -9.65 -2.94
CA LEU A 238 3.55 -10.82 -3.81
C LEU A 238 2.10 -11.25 -4.03
N MET A 239 1.27 -11.27 -2.98
CA MET A 239 -0.15 -11.60 -3.11
C MET A 239 -0.85 -10.65 -4.09
N HIS A 240 -0.70 -9.36 -3.91
CA HIS A 240 -1.32 -8.37 -4.79
C HIS A 240 -0.76 -8.43 -6.21
N LEU A 241 0.56 -8.56 -6.37
CA LEU A 241 1.21 -8.68 -7.67
C LEU A 241 0.67 -9.87 -8.47
N PHE A 242 0.56 -11.04 -7.83
CA PHE A 242 0.12 -12.27 -8.49
C PHE A 242 -1.36 -12.19 -8.88
N HIS A 243 -2.22 -11.73 -7.97
CA HIS A 243 -3.63 -11.54 -8.30
C HIS A 243 -3.84 -10.51 -9.41
N TRP A 244 -3.05 -9.42 -9.41
CA TRP A 244 -3.12 -8.38 -10.45
C TRP A 244 -2.68 -8.93 -11.80
N LEU A 245 -1.51 -9.58 -11.85
CA LEU A 245 -0.97 -10.16 -13.08
C LEU A 245 -1.93 -11.18 -13.69
N LEU A 246 -2.46 -12.11 -12.91
CA LEU A 246 -3.42 -13.09 -13.38
C LEU A 246 -4.72 -12.45 -13.88
N TYR A 247 -5.16 -11.37 -13.24
CA TYR A 247 -6.31 -10.58 -13.72
C TYR A 247 -6.05 -9.99 -15.11
N GLU A 248 -4.91 -9.36 -15.32
CA GLU A 248 -4.52 -8.80 -16.63
C GLU A 248 -4.34 -9.90 -17.72
N MET A 249 -4.09 -11.14 -17.31
CA MET A 249 -4.05 -12.31 -18.21
C MET A 249 -5.42 -12.93 -18.51
N GLY A 250 -6.52 -12.32 -18.02
CA GLY A 250 -7.89 -12.78 -18.30
C GLY A 250 -8.50 -13.71 -17.23
N PHE A 251 -7.81 -13.95 -16.09
CA PHE A 251 -8.42 -14.64 -14.95
C PHE A 251 -9.22 -13.62 -14.12
N GLU A 252 -10.35 -13.16 -14.66
CA GLU A 252 -11.10 -12.02 -14.12
C GLU A 252 -11.69 -12.30 -12.73
N SER A 253 -12.24 -13.52 -12.51
CA SER A 253 -12.83 -13.82 -11.21
C SER A 253 -11.76 -14.18 -10.18
N ARG A 254 -11.98 -13.70 -8.92
CA ARG A 254 -11.11 -14.04 -7.80
C ARG A 254 -11.02 -15.55 -7.55
N GLU A 255 -12.13 -16.24 -7.74
CA GLU A 255 -12.22 -17.70 -7.59
C GLU A 255 -11.31 -18.43 -8.60
N GLN A 256 -11.30 -18.01 -9.87
CA GLN A 256 -10.43 -18.58 -10.89
C GLN A 256 -8.95 -18.41 -10.52
N ARG A 257 -8.56 -17.20 -10.09
CA ARG A 257 -7.17 -16.93 -9.67
C ARG A 257 -6.77 -17.79 -8.48
N LEU A 258 -7.62 -17.84 -7.45
CA LEU A 258 -7.33 -18.61 -6.24
C LEU A 258 -7.29 -20.13 -6.51
N LYS A 259 -8.16 -20.65 -7.37
CA LYS A 259 -8.14 -22.06 -7.80
C LYS A 259 -6.81 -22.40 -8.48
N LEU A 260 -6.33 -21.53 -9.37
CA LEU A 260 -5.04 -21.71 -10.03
C LEU A 260 -3.88 -21.67 -9.03
N LEU A 261 -3.84 -20.67 -8.18
CA LEU A 261 -2.78 -20.52 -7.17
C LEU A 261 -2.76 -21.69 -6.18
N ARG A 262 -3.92 -22.17 -5.74
CA ARG A 262 -4.02 -23.38 -4.90
C ARG A 262 -3.52 -24.64 -5.62
N SER A 263 -3.74 -24.77 -6.93
CA SER A 263 -3.20 -25.89 -7.68
C SER A 263 -1.67 -25.89 -7.72
N PHE A 264 -1.06 -24.71 -7.84
CA PHE A 264 0.38 -24.54 -7.77
C PHE A 264 0.93 -24.83 -6.35
N ALA A 265 0.29 -24.31 -5.32
CA ALA A 265 0.64 -24.58 -3.93
C ALA A 265 0.58 -26.07 -3.60
N ASN A 266 -0.35 -26.82 -4.17
CA ASN A 266 -0.45 -28.29 -3.99
C ASN A 266 0.51 -29.11 -4.85
N GLY A 267 1.50 -28.47 -5.47
CA GLY A 267 2.55 -29.16 -6.25
C GLY A 267 2.13 -29.61 -7.65
N SER A 268 0.97 -29.16 -8.15
CA SER A 268 0.51 -29.46 -9.51
C SER A 268 1.32 -28.66 -10.56
N ARG A 269 2.62 -28.95 -10.65
CA ARG A 269 3.52 -28.30 -11.64
C ARG A 269 3.18 -28.63 -13.10
N GLN A 270 2.34 -29.63 -13.34
CA GLN A 270 2.13 -30.20 -14.69
C GLN A 270 1.14 -29.43 -15.55
N ILE A 271 0.36 -28.49 -15.00
CA ILE A 271 -0.69 -27.79 -15.75
C ILE A 271 -0.60 -26.29 -15.53
N VAL A 272 0.46 -25.68 -16.08
CA VAL A 272 0.43 -24.22 -16.28
C VAL A 272 -0.51 -23.93 -17.46
N PRO A 273 -1.59 -23.14 -17.28
CA PRO A 273 -2.48 -22.78 -18.37
C PRO A 273 -1.73 -22.12 -19.52
N ASP A 274 -2.14 -22.40 -20.76
CA ASP A 274 -1.49 -21.86 -21.94
C ASP A 274 -1.33 -20.33 -21.90
N PRO A 275 -2.34 -19.52 -21.51
CA PRO A 275 -2.17 -18.07 -21.41
C PRO A 275 -1.05 -17.65 -20.45
N VAL A 276 -0.89 -18.34 -19.33
CA VAL A 276 0.17 -18.07 -18.34
C VAL A 276 1.53 -18.45 -18.89
N ARG A 277 1.64 -19.62 -19.53
CA ARG A 277 2.88 -20.09 -20.14
C ARG A 277 3.33 -19.22 -21.29
N GLU A 278 2.40 -18.79 -22.15
CA GLU A 278 2.69 -17.89 -23.28
C GLU A 278 3.12 -16.51 -22.83
N ALA A 279 2.50 -15.97 -21.76
CA ALA A 279 2.80 -14.64 -21.26
C ALA A 279 4.10 -14.60 -20.43
N LEU A 280 4.36 -15.62 -19.60
CA LEU A 280 5.45 -15.61 -18.61
C LEU A 280 6.67 -16.44 -19.02
N GLY A 281 6.51 -17.43 -19.90
CA GLY A 281 7.62 -18.34 -20.23
C GLY A 281 8.21 -18.98 -18.98
N ASP A 282 9.53 -18.94 -18.84
CA ASP A 282 10.26 -19.50 -17.70
C ASP A 282 9.90 -18.81 -16.36
N SER A 283 9.48 -17.54 -16.40
CA SER A 283 9.07 -16.80 -15.20
C SER A 283 7.78 -17.33 -14.56
N ALA A 284 7.05 -18.23 -15.23
CA ALA A 284 5.90 -18.92 -14.64
C ALA A 284 6.28 -19.75 -13.40
N GLY A 285 7.55 -20.16 -13.27
CA GLY A 285 8.08 -20.83 -12.08
C GLY A 285 7.91 -20.03 -10.81
N LEU A 286 8.04 -18.71 -10.88
CA LEU A 286 7.85 -17.81 -9.72
C LEU A 286 6.45 -17.90 -9.12
N LEU A 287 5.41 -18.11 -9.97
CA LEU A 287 4.04 -18.30 -9.46
C LEU A 287 3.95 -19.57 -8.59
N MET A 288 4.68 -20.61 -8.94
CA MET A 288 4.69 -21.85 -8.17
C MET A 288 5.52 -21.73 -6.89
N ASP A 289 6.67 -21.06 -6.97
CA ASP A 289 7.59 -20.92 -5.84
C ASP A 289 6.96 -20.11 -4.68
N HIS A 290 6.09 -19.14 -5.00
CA HIS A 290 5.44 -18.29 -4.02
C HIS A 290 3.95 -18.59 -3.79
N ALA A 291 3.38 -19.62 -4.47
CA ALA A 291 1.94 -19.91 -4.41
C ALA A 291 1.43 -20.15 -2.99
N HIS A 292 2.18 -20.86 -2.14
CA HIS A 292 1.81 -21.11 -0.75
C HIS A 292 1.63 -19.80 0.04
N THR A 293 2.59 -18.88 -0.09
CA THR A 293 2.54 -17.56 0.57
C THR A 293 1.34 -16.77 0.09
N VAL A 294 1.14 -16.71 -1.23
CA VAL A 294 0.03 -15.97 -1.85
C VAL A 294 -1.33 -16.51 -1.41
N VAL A 295 -1.50 -17.83 -1.38
CA VAL A 295 -2.74 -18.47 -0.90
C VAL A 295 -2.98 -18.17 0.57
N ALA A 296 -1.96 -18.33 1.43
CA ALA A 296 -2.09 -18.07 2.87
C ALA A 296 -2.47 -16.61 3.16
N MET A 297 -1.85 -15.65 2.46
CA MET A 297 -2.19 -14.23 2.55
C MET A 297 -3.61 -13.97 2.05
N THR A 298 -4.01 -14.58 0.94
CA THR A 298 -5.36 -14.44 0.40
C THR A 298 -6.41 -14.94 1.40
N ASP A 299 -6.20 -16.11 2.01
CA ASP A 299 -7.11 -16.69 3.00
C ASP A 299 -7.17 -15.83 4.28
N MET A 300 -6.04 -15.22 4.69
CA MET A 300 -5.99 -14.25 5.78
C MET A 300 -6.87 -13.03 5.48
N TYR A 301 -6.72 -12.44 4.32
CA TYR A 301 -7.51 -11.27 3.90
C TYR A 301 -8.99 -11.61 3.78
N ASP A 302 -9.36 -12.83 3.34
CA ASP A 302 -10.75 -13.27 3.29
C ASP A 302 -11.40 -13.32 4.68
N ALA A 303 -10.66 -13.79 5.68
CA ALA A 303 -11.15 -13.78 7.06
C ALA A 303 -11.28 -12.35 7.60
N LEU A 304 -10.31 -11.47 7.31
CA LEU A 304 -10.28 -10.10 7.80
C LEU A 304 -11.31 -9.19 7.12
N VAL A 305 -11.69 -9.46 5.88
CA VAL A 305 -12.77 -8.74 5.19
C VAL A 305 -14.12 -8.97 5.87
N VAL A 306 -14.30 -10.11 6.56
CA VAL A 306 -15.51 -10.41 7.33
C VAL A 306 -15.45 -9.79 8.73
N ASP A 307 -14.33 -9.97 9.43
CA ASP A 307 -14.10 -9.46 10.80
C ASP A 307 -12.62 -9.08 10.95
N VAL A 308 -12.36 -7.81 11.21
CA VAL A 308 -11.00 -7.27 11.36
C VAL A 308 -10.20 -7.90 12.50
N THR A 309 -10.85 -8.64 13.39
CA THR A 309 -10.24 -9.36 14.54
C THR A 309 -10.15 -10.87 14.34
N ALA A 310 -10.62 -11.42 13.21
CA ALA A 310 -10.67 -12.86 12.97
C ALA A 310 -9.29 -13.52 13.03
N THR A 311 -8.28 -12.85 12.50
CA THR A 311 -6.90 -13.31 12.49
C THR A 311 -5.92 -12.13 12.45
N ASP A 312 -4.64 -12.41 12.38
CA ASP A 312 -3.56 -11.47 12.07
C ASP A 312 -2.43 -12.20 11.35
N TYR A 313 -1.46 -11.44 10.83
CA TYR A 313 -0.33 -12.01 10.09
C TYR A 313 0.49 -13.01 10.94
N GLY A 314 0.72 -12.71 12.21
CA GLY A 314 1.47 -13.59 13.10
C GLY A 314 0.80 -14.93 13.37
N ARG A 315 -0.54 -15.00 13.36
CA ARG A 315 -1.30 -16.24 13.46
C ARG A 315 -1.25 -17.01 12.14
N THR A 316 -1.43 -16.32 11.03
CA THR A 316 -1.40 -16.91 9.69
C THR A 316 -0.06 -17.58 9.41
N THR A 317 1.06 -16.90 9.65
CA THR A 317 2.40 -17.45 9.38
C THR A 317 2.77 -18.59 10.31
N ARG A 318 2.26 -18.63 11.55
CA ARG A 318 2.46 -19.78 12.44
C ARG A 318 1.74 -21.02 11.98
N ALA A 319 0.55 -20.85 11.39
CA ALA A 319 -0.24 -21.98 10.87
C ALA A 319 0.33 -22.57 9.58
N THR A 320 1.14 -21.81 8.82
CA THR A 320 1.69 -22.23 7.52
C THR A 320 3.17 -22.64 7.56
N ARG A 321 3.84 -22.48 8.69
CA ARG A 321 5.22 -23.00 8.88
C ARG A 321 5.17 -24.52 9.13
N TRP A 322 5.41 -25.28 8.07
CA TRP A 322 5.73 -26.72 8.09
C TRP A 322 7.15 -26.95 7.59
#